data_bac3ac00ee4473752034c3355b27ae71
#
_entry.id   bac3ac00ee4473752034c3355b27ae71
#
_cell.length_a   1.000
_cell.length_b   1.000
_cell.length_c   1.000
_cell.angle_alpha   90.00
_cell.angle_beta   90.00
_cell.angle_gamma   90.00
#
_symmetry.space_group_name_H-M   'P 1'
#
loop_
_entity.id
_entity.type
_entity.pdbx_description
1 polymer ?
#
loop_
_entity_poly.entity_id
_entity_poly.type
_entity_poly.pdbx_seq_one_letter_code
_entity_poly.pdbx_strand_id
1 'polypeptide(L)'
;MVNLKKIAKEEQGSALITVLIIALIVALFIGVVLGGIYVQSTFIQQDIDRTKALYQAEQQIYEFLYSGQEPDSTGTITSTNYGGFLKISSSTQVKKQKITLEVLTGVLPDSVFDYAIALKDTNSSLSVAGSTTINGDIASGSNQIERSTFKGFPFRGSFTGEAKKKNMRDFFPAFQYESLEVQLDKHSSFYESESKSKFAVRDLSELAQSQEGDTLYFADSQEWSINETTAIPKDIVVLVEGNLTITGDGNLGPYTTFFARDTLSIGGSIMATHAIVSAGIFMELRDQVSMNAQLISRGRIQLMDQVYLTYPSMVYSSTTTYLGEQQEVIHMQDESTVDGTLVYPIETGTFNQEQFRIKIDENALLRGSIYNQGQTELAGTVYGSVLTKQFFFYESPTTYINWIKDAEIDITQRPQDFIVPIGFSDSTKYVILDWKEVTE
;
A
#
# COMPACT_ATOMS: atom_id res chain seq x y z
N MET A 1 -69.02 -38.35 -65.43
CA MET A 1 -69.10 -38.30 -63.94
C MET A 1 -67.70 -38.41 -63.39
N VAL A 2 -67.09 -37.33 -63.06
CA VAL A 2 -65.74 -37.33 -62.45
C VAL A 2 -65.88 -37.89 -61.00
N ASN A 3 -65.02 -38.78 -60.70
CA ASN A 3 -65.08 -39.63 -59.50
C ASN A 3 -64.72 -38.78 -58.22
N LEU A 4 -65.72 -38.01 -57.72
CA LEU A 4 -65.60 -37.17 -56.52
C LEU A 4 -65.07 -37.89 -55.28
N LYS A 5 -65.24 -39.21 -55.17
CA LYS A 5 -64.71 -40.03 -54.07
C LYS A 5 -63.18 -40.18 -54.12
N LYS A 6 -62.55 -40.03 -55.27
CA LYS A 6 -61.09 -40.12 -55.40
C LYS A 6 -60.43 -38.82 -54.97
N ILE A 7 -61.05 -37.68 -55.31
CA ILE A 7 -60.58 -36.34 -54.89
C ILE A 7 -60.69 -36.17 -53.40
N ALA A 8 -61.81 -36.57 -52.78
CA ALA A 8 -62.01 -36.50 -51.33
C ALA A 8 -61.02 -37.37 -50.53
N LYS A 9 -60.53 -38.48 -51.12
CA LYS A 9 -59.54 -39.35 -50.46
C LYS A 9 -58.13 -38.80 -50.56
N GLU A 10 -57.80 -38.07 -51.63
CA GLU A 10 -56.52 -37.37 -51.79
C GLU A 10 -56.48 -36.10 -50.87
N GLU A 11 -57.58 -35.37 -50.74
CA GLU A 11 -57.64 -34.23 -49.84
C GLU A 11 -57.53 -34.61 -48.36
N GLN A 12 -58.13 -35.76 -47.95
CA GLN A 12 -57.99 -36.27 -46.57
C GLN A 12 -56.55 -36.69 -46.24
N GLY A 13 -55.84 -37.25 -47.24
CA GLY A 13 -54.41 -37.59 -47.07
C GLY A 13 -53.52 -36.36 -46.95
N SER A 14 -53.81 -35.31 -47.72
CA SER A 14 -53.07 -34.05 -47.68
C SER A 14 -53.34 -33.31 -46.34
N ALA A 15 -54.54 -33.27 -45.87
CA ALA A 15 -54.91 -32.66 -44.58
C ALA A 15 -54.17 -33.33 -43.40
N LEU A 16 -54.10 -34.66 -43.41
CA LEU A 16 -53.39 -35.42 -42.35
C LEU A 16 -51.89 -35.07 -42.33
N ILE A 17 -51.23 -34.99 -43.50
CA ILE A 17 -49.83 -34.62 -43.61
C ILE A 17 -49.59 -33.22 -43.10
N THR A 18 -50.45 -32.26 -43.46
CA THR A 18 -50.38 -30.88 -43.02
C THR A 18 -50.51 -30.75 -41.48
N VAL A 19 -51.44 -31.44 -40.88
CA VAL A 19 -51.61 -31.47 -39.42
C VAL A 19 -50.39 -32.10 -38.75
N LEU A 20 -49.82 -33.14 -39.31
CA LEU A 20 -48.61 -33.80 -38.78
C LEU A 20 -47.37 -32.88 -38.85
N ILE A 21 -47.22 -32.14 -39.94
CA ILE A 21 -46.13 -31.11 -40.08
C ILE A 21 -46.33 -30.00 -39.07
N ILE A 22 -47.56 -29.48 -38.93
CA ILE A 22 -47.82 -28.41 -37.94
C ILE A 22 -47.54 -28.92 -36.51
N ALA A 23 -47.98 -30.14 -36.19
CA ALA A 23 -47.73 -30.74 -34.88
C ALA A 23 -46.23 -30.91 -34.60
N LEU A 24 -45.45 -31.32 -35.62
CA LEU A 24 -43.99 -31.43 -35.53
C LEU A 24 -43.33 -30.06 -35.29
N ILE A 25 -43.73 -29.01 -36.03
CA ILE A 25 -43.21 -27.66 -35.87
C ILE A 25 -43.53 -27.11 -34.45
N VAL A 26 -44.76 -27.33 -33.96
CA VAL A 26 -45.15 -26.90 -32.60
C VAL A 26 -44.37 -27.67 -31.53
N ALA A 27 -44.14 -28.97 -31.71
CA ALA A 27 -43.35 -29.77 -30.79
C ALA A 27 -41.89 -29.31 -30.76
N LEU A 28 -41.28 -29.01 -31.93
CA LEU A 28 -39.91 -28.43 -32.01
C LEU A 28 -39.86 -27.05 -31.32
N PHE A 29 -40.83 -26.19 -31.54
CA PHE A 29 -40.87 -24.88 -30.93
C PHE A 29 -40.97 -24.95 -29.38
N ILE A 30 -41.87 -25.82 -28.86
CA ILE A 30 -41.97 -26.09 -27.42
C ILE A 30 -40.63 -26.62 -26.88
N GLY A 31 -39.97 -27.53 -27.59
CA GLY A 31 -38.67 -28.06 -27.22
C GLY A 31 -37.58 -26.98 -27.11
N VAL A 32 -37.56 -26.04 -28.06
CA VAL A 32 -36.63 -24.89 -28.02
C VAL A 32 -36.94 -23.97 -26.85
N VAL A 33 -38.18 -23.63 -26.58
CA VAL A 33 -38.62 -22.80 -25.48
C VAL A 33 -38.25 -23.42 -24.13
N LEU A 34 -38.57 -24.69 -23.93
CA LEU A 34 -38.26 -25.45 -22.71
C LEU A 34 -36.75 -25.56 -22.52
N GLY A 35 -35.99 -25.82 -23.59
CA GLY A 35 -34.53 -25.81 -23.56
C GLY A 35 -33.96 -24.45 -23.15
N GLY A 36 -34.49 -23.35 -23.67
CA GLY A 36 -34.14 -22.00 -23.30
C GLY A 36 -34.40 -21.69 -21.82
N ILE A 37 -35.58 -22.06 -21.31
CA ILE A 37 -35.94 -21.91 -19.88
C ILE A 37 -34.98 -22.71 -18.98
N TYR A 38 -34.65 -23.95 -19.37
CA TYR A 38 -33.75 -24.79 -18.60
C TYR A 38 -32.35 -24.16 -18.51
N VAL A 39 -31.80 -23.68 -19.64
CA VAL A 39 -30.50 -23.02 -19.71
C VAL A 39 -30.52 -21.75 -18.85
N GLN A 40 -31.56 -20.91 -18.99
CA GLN A 40 -31.69 -19.70 -18.19
C GLN A 40 -31.80 -20.02 -16.69
N SER A 41 -32.59 -21.02 -16.28
CA SER A 41 -32.68 -21.46 -14.90
C SER A 41 -31.34 -21.93 -14.35
N THR A 42 -30.53 -22.61 -15.17
CA THR A 42 -29.19 -23.06 -14.79
C THR A 42 -28.25 -21.87 -14.55
N PHE A 43 -28.27 -20.87 -15.43
CA PHE A 43 -27.47 -19.65 -15.24
C PHE A 43 -27.88 -18.88 -13.98
N ILE A 44 -29.19 -18.70 -13.75
CA ILE A 44 -29.67 -18.05 -12.53
C ILE A 44 -29.21 -18.81 -11.28
N GLN A 45 -29.27 -20.14 -11.30
CA GLN A 45 -28.84 -20.96 -10.16
C GLN A 45 -27.31 -20.81 -9.92
N GLN A 46 -26.52 -20.78 -10.99
CA GLN A 46 -25.08 -20.56 -10.88
C GLN A 46 -24.74 -19.19 -10.31
N ASP A 47 -25.49 -18.15 -10.71
CA ASP A 47 -25.30 -16.79 -10.21
C ASP A 47 -25.69 -16.68 -8.72
N ILE A 48 -26.79 -17.34 -8.31
CA ILE A 48 -27.16 -17.45 -6.90
C ILE A 48 -26.09 -18.18 -6.08
N ASP A 49 -25.55 -19.29 -6.59
CA ASP A 49 -24.54 -20.07 -5.88
C ASP A 49 -23.22 -19.28 -5.79
N ARG A 50 -22.84 -18.51 -6.85
CA ARG A 50 -21.70 -17.58 -6.85
C ARG A 50 -21.88 -16.48 -5.82
N THR A 51 -23.05 -15.83 -5.80
CA THR A 51 -23.35 -14.76 -4.85
C THR A 51 -23.29 -15.26 -3.40
N LYS A 52 -23.78 -16.48 -3.14
CA LYS A 52 -23.66 -17.10 -1.81
C LYS A 52 -22.21 -17.36 -1.42
N ALA A 53 -21.37 -17.86 -2.35
CA ALA A 53 -19.97 -18.08 -2.09
C ALA A 53 -19.26 -16.75 -1.78
N LEU A 54 -19.60 -15.69 -2.51
CA LEU A 54 -19.05 -14.34 -2.28
C LEU A 54 -19.37 -13.83 -0.87
N TYR A 55 -20.65 -13.87 -0.45
CA TYR A 55 -21.04 -13.45 0.90
C TYR A 55 -20.40 -14.30 2.00
N GLN A 56 -20.21 -15.60 1.77
CA GLN A 56 -19.53 -16.45 2.74
C GLN A 56 -18.05 -16.07 2.87
N ALA A 57 -17.36 -15.78 1.76
CA ALA A 57 -15.98 -15.33 1.78
C ALA A 57 -15.84 -13.98 2.51
N GLU A 58 -16.74 -13.04 2.21
CA GLU A 58 -16.80 -11.74 2.87
C GLU A 58 -17.05 -11.88 4.39
N GLN A 59 -18.02 -12.71 4.78
CA GLN A 59 -18.30 -12.98 6.19
C GLN A 59 -17.08 -13.52 6.93
N GLN A 60 -16.36 -14.48 6.35
CA GLN A 60 -15.14 -15.02 6.96
C GLN A 60 -14.08 -13.96 7.18
N ILE A 61 -13.88 -13.04 6.20
CA ILE A 61 -12.94 -11.94 6.34
C ILE A 61 -13.34 -11.05 7.51
N TYR A 62 -14.61 -10.65 7.62
CA TYR A 62 -15.07 -9.85 8.75
C TYR A 62 -14.93 -10.58 10.09
N GLU A 63 -15.27 -11.86 10.16
CA GLU A 63 -15.11 -12.67 11.38
C GLU A 63 -13.63 -12.70 11.81
N PHE A 64 -12.70 -12.88 10.86
CA PHE A 64 -11.27 -12.83 11.13
C PHE A 64 -10.83 -11.45 11.64
N LEU A 65 -11.28 -10.36 10.98
CA LEU A 65 -10.94 -8.98 11.36
C LEU A 65 -11.44 -8.62 12.77
N TYR A 66 -12.59 -9.16 13.19
CA TYR A 66 -13.15 -8.90 14.52
C TYR A 66 -12.59 -9.81 15.61
N SER A 67 -12.33 -11.08 15.31
CA SER A 67 -11.92 -12.07 16.31
C SER A 67 -10.41 -12.28 16.38
N GLY A 68 -9.70 -11.99 15.30
CA GLY A 68 -8.29 -12.37 15.13
C GLY A 68 -8.05 -13.88 15.02
N GLN A 69 -9.12 -14.67 14.91
CA GLN A 69 -9.06 -16.14 14.84
C GLN A 69 -9.60 -16.64 13.50
N GLU A 70 -9.01 -17.71 13.01
CA GLU A 70 -9.56 -18.40 11.84
C GLU A 70 -10.96 -18.91 12.15
N PRO A 71 -11.97 -18.58 11.32
CA PRO A 71 -13.33 -19.03 11.55
C PRO A 71 -13.48 -20.55 11.37
N ASP A 72 -14.28 -21.19 12.20
CA ASP A 72 -14.62 -22.63 12.15
C ASP A 72 -15.49 -23.04 10.93
N SER A 73 -15.45 -22.28 9.86
CA SER A 73 -16.35 -22.42 8.71
C SER A 73 -15.75 -23.28 7.58
N THR A 74 -16.59 -23.68 6.64
CA THR A 74 -16.28 -24.57 5.50
C THR A 74 -15.35 -23.99 4.44
N GLY A 75 -14.72 -22.86 4.67
CA GLY A 75 -13.77 -22.21 3.76
C GLY A 75 -12.35 -22.16 4.33
N THR A 76 -11.41 -21.78 3.51
CA THR A 76 -10.03 -21.57 3.91
C THR A 76 -9.76 -20.07 3.98
N ILE A 77 -9.36 -19.58 5.14
CA ILE A 77 -8.87 -18.23 5.31
C ILE A 77 -7.38 -18.27 5.60
N THR A 78 -6.64 -17.37 4.99
CA THR A 78 -5.20 -17.20 5.23
C THR A 78 -4.89 -15.73 5.40
N SER A 79 -3.95 -15.42 6.27
CA SER A 79 -3.43 -14.07 6.45
C SER A 79 -1.92 -14.06 6.24
N THR A 80 -1.43 -13.05 5.53
CA THR A 80 -0.01 -12.87 5.26
C THR A 80 0.37 -11.40 5.39
N ASN A 81 1.53 -11.16 5.97
CA ASN A 81 2.07 -9.80 6.00
C ASN A 81 2.44 -9.38 4.58
N TYR A 82 1.94 -8.23 4.18
CA TYR A 82 2.23 -7.59 2.90
C TYR A 82 2.86 -6.21 3.18
N GLY A 83 4.17 -6.22 3.40
CA GLY A 83 4.87 -5.05 3.92
C GLY A 83 4.34 -4.61 5.29
N GLY A 84 3.99 -3.35 5.43
CA GLY A 84 3.35 -2.78 6.63
C GLY A 84 1.84 -2.97 6.69
N PHE A 85 1.25 -3.76 5.80
CA PHE A 85 -0.19 -4.07 5.75
C PHE A 85 -0.42 -5.58 5.88
N LEU A 86 -1.66 -5.99 6.07
CA LEU A 86 -2.05 -7.39 6.14
C LEU A 86 -2.91 -7.74 4.93
N LYS A 87 -2.48 -8.75 4.16
CA LYS A 87 -3.26 -9.35 3.07
C LYS A 87 -4.01 -10.56 3.62
N ILE A 88 -5.33 -10.55 3.53
CA ILE A 88 -6.19 -11.63 3.97
C ILE A 88 -6.85 -12.23 2.73
N SER A 89 -6.78 -13.55 2.59
CA SER A 89 -7.41 -14.28 1.50
C SER A 89 -8.42 -15.27 2.07
N SER A 90 -9.65 -15.22 1.58
CA SER A 90 -10.72 -16.16 1.94
C SER A 90 -11.23 -16.87 0.71
N SER A 91 -11.16 -18.20 0.71
CA SER A 91 -11.65 -19.05 -0.37
C SER A 91 -12.82 -19.90 0.10
N THR A 92 -13.96 -19.75 -0.57
CA THR A 92 -15.19 -20.48 -0.27
C THR A 92 -15.73 -21.16 -1.50
N GLN A 93 -16.44 -22.26 -1.31
CA GLN A 93 -17.05 -22.99 -2.40
C GLN A 93 -18.52 -23.33 -2.08
N VAL A 94 -19.43 -22.93 -2.97
CA VAL A 94 -20.84 -23.31 -2.94
C VAL A 94 -21.13 -24.16 -4.18
N LYS A 95 -21.37 -25.44 -3.99
CA LYS A 95 -21.51 -26.44 -5.05
C LYS A 95 -20.29 -26.45 -6.01
N LYS A 96 -20.46 -25.92 -7.23
CA LYS A 96 -19.41 -25.85 -8.26
C LYS A 96 -18.77 -24.45 -8.37
N GLN A 97 -19.31 -23.47 -7.68
CA GLN A 97 -18.82 -22.09 -7.72
C GLN A 97 -17.80 -21.90 -6.57
N LYS A 98 -16.57 -21.67 -6.93
CA LYS A 98 -15.47 -21.31 -6.01
C LYS A 98 -15.20 -19.83 -6.17
N ILE A 99 -15.12 -19.11 -5.06
CA ILE A 99 -14.76 -17.69 -5.01
C ILE A 99 -13.62 -17.54 -4.04
N THR A 100 -12.62 -16.78 -4.45
CA THR A 100 -11.55 -16.33 -3.58
C THR A 100 -11.57 -14.81 -3.51
N LEU A 101 -11.71 -14.27 -2.30
CA LEU A 101 -11.58 -12.85 -2.02
C LEU A 101 -10.26 -12.57 -1.33
N GLU A 102 -9.57 -11.55 -1.80
CA GLU A 102 -8.40 -10.99 -1.14
C GLU A 102 -8.71 -9.56 -0.68
N VAL A 103 -8.26 -9.21 0.51
CA VAL A 103 -8.35 -7.86 1.03
C VAL A 103 -7.00 -7.41 1.56
N LEU A 104 -6.69 -6.14 1.32
CA LEU A 104 -5.58 -5.45 1.96
C LEU A 104 -6.13 -4.66 3.15
N THR A 105 -5.50 -4.79 4.31
CA THR A 105 -5.96 -4.12 5.53
C THR A 105 -4.82 -3.38 6.22
N GLY A 106 -5.16 -2.25 6.82
CA GLY A 106 -4.31 -1.53 7.76
C GLY A 106 -5.03 -1.38 9.10
N VAL A 107 -4.55 -0.49 9.95
CA VAL A 107 -5.06 -0.29 11.30
C VAL A 107 -5.57 1.13 11.47
N LEU A 108 -6.67 1.30 12.21
CA LEU A 108 -7.09 2.63 12.63
C LEU A 108 -6.01 3.27 13.51
N PRO A 109 -5.66 4.53 13.27
CA PRO A 109 -4.67 5.23 14.07
C PRO A 109 -5.14 5.37 15.52
N ASP A 110 -4.21 5.21 16.46
CA ASP A 110 -4.45 5.50 17.87
C ASP A 110 -4.65 7.00 18.10
N SER A 111 -5.18 7.36 19.27
CA SER A 111 -5.49 8.75 19.64
C SER A 111 -4.28 9.70 19.63
N VAL A 112 -3.06 9.19 19.65
CA VAL A 112 -1.86 10.00 19.49
C VAL A 112 -1.77 10.62 18.10
N PHE A 113 -2.30 9.98 17.09
CA PHE A 113 -2.37 10.50 15.73
C PHE A 113 -3.44 11.60 15.54
N ASP A 114 -4.25 11.87 16.56
CA ASP A 114 -5.20 13.00 16.55
C ASP A 114 -4.54 14.34 16.93
N TYR A 115 -3.26 14.31 17.29
CA TYR A 115 -2.45 15.49 17.54
C TYR A 115 -1.72 15.90 16.26
N ALA A 116 -1.64 17.20 16.02
CA ALA A 116 -0.79 17.74 14.94
C ALA A 116 0.69 17.41 15.20
N ILE A 117 1.09 17.48 16.48
CA ILE A 117 2.45 17.12 16.90
C ILE A 117 2.37 16.27 18.17
N ALA A 118 3.12 15.16 18.21
CA ALA A 118 3.48 14.45 19.42
C ALA A 118 5.01 14.44 19.55
N LEU A 119 5.55 15.20 20.51
CA LEU A 119 6.98 15.38 20.74
C LEU A 119 7.44 14.50 21.91
N LYS A 120 8.24 13.45 21.62
CA LYS A 120 8.70 12.49 22.63
C LYS A 120 9.71 13.08 23.61
N ASP A 121 10.58 14.00 23.15
CA ASP A 121 11.55 14.65 24.03
C ASP A 121 10.85 15.49 25.10
N THR A 122 11.16 15.19 26.36
CA THR A 122 10.53 15.85 27.53
C THR A 122 11.37 17.00 28.10
N ASN A 123 12.58 17.19 27.58
CA ASN A 123 13.56 18.06 28.21
C ASN A 123 13.54 19.51 27.70
N SER A 124 12.87 19.77 26.57
CA SER A 124 12.82 21.11 25.99
C SER A 124 11.41 21.45 25.48
N SER A 125 11.11 22.75 25.50
CA SER A 125 9.90 23.31 24.89
C SER A 125 10.02 23.25 23.36
N LEU A 126 8.88 23.19 22.68
CA LEU A 126 8.81 23.35 21.22
C LEU A 126 8.89 24.84 20.87
N SER A 127 9.87 25.22 20.06
CA SER A 127 10.01 26.58 19.55
C SER A 127 9.54 26.68 18.10
N VAL A 128 8.70 27.67 17.80
CA VAL A 128 8.21 27.94 16.45
C VAL A 128 8.70 29.31 15.99
N ALA A 129 9.17 29.38 14.75
CA ALA A 129 9.77 30.58 14.18
C ALA A 129 9.28 30.84 12.74
N GLY A 130 9.57 32.03 12.23
CA GLY A 130 9.23 32.40 10.84
C GLY A 130 7.73 32.40 10.57
N SER A 131 7.32 31.82 9.45
CA SER A 131 5.92 31.71 8.99
C SER A 131 5.26 30.39 9.40
N THR A 132 5.84 29.63 10.33
CA THR A 132 5.33 28.31 10.74
C THR A 132 3.86 28.35 11.14
N THR A 133 3.05 27.50 10.52
CA THR A 133 1.63 27.35 10.81
C THR A 133 1.35 25.96 11.38
N ILE A 134 0.68 25.88 12.54
CA ILE A 134 0.27 24.63 13.17
C ILE A 134 -1.21 24.71 13.46
N ASN A 135 -1.98 23.79 12.86
CA ASN A 135 -3.41 23.65 13.09
C ASN A 135 -3.70 22.29 13.73
N GLY A 136 -4.03 22.30 15.01
CA GLY A 136 -4.30 21.12 15.84
C GLY A 136 -3.54 21.13 17.16
N ASP A 137 -3.89 20.18 18.02
CA ASP A 137 -3.30 20.06 19.35
C ASP A 137 -1.86 19.53 19.30
N ILE A 138 -1.07 19.91 20.30
CA ILE A 138 0.31 19.44 20.46
C ILE A 138 0.42 18.67 21.78
N ALA A 139 0.89 17.41 21.72
CA ALA A 139 1.23 16.61 22.88
C ALA A 139 2.75 16.65 23.11
N SER A 140 3.18 16.99 24.31
CA SER A 140 4.59 16.97 24.70
C SER A 140 4.77 16.78 26.19
N GLY A 141 6.00 16.59 26.65
CA GLY A 141 6.34 16.57 28.09
C GLY A 141 6.18 17.95 28.77
N SER A 142 6.14 19.02 27.98
CA SER A 142 5.88 20.40 28.39
C SER A 142 4.57 20.87 27.77
N ASN A 143 3.85 21.78 28.45
CA ASN A 143 2.70 22.47 27.89
C ASN A 143 3.07 23.86 27.32
N GLN A 144 4.35 24.07 27.01
CA GLN A 144 4.85 25.36 26.54
C GLN A 144 5.28 25.27 25.09
N ILE A 145 4.79 26.19 24.28
CA ILE A 145 5.22 26.46 22.93
C ILE A 145 5.79 27.86 22.90
N GLU A 146 7.04 27.98 22.47
CA GLU A 146 7.74 29.26 22.41
C GLU A 146 7.64 29.85 21.01
N ARG A 147 7.04 31.03 20.90
CA ARG A 147 7.06 31.82 19.65
C ARG A 147 8.37 32.61 19.63
N SER A 148 9.31 32.14 18.86
CA SER A 148 10.67 32.60 18.88
C SER A 148 10.98 33.60 17.77
N THR A 149 11.79 34.60 18.10
CA THR A 149 12.38 35.53 17.13
C THR A 149 13.60 34.84 16.50
N PHE A 150 13.65 34.78 15.20
CA PHE A 150 14.77 34.17 14.48
C PHE A 150 15.54 35.23 13.70
N LYS A 151 16.85 35.37 13.97
CA LYS A 151 17.72 36.39 13.35
C LYS A 151 17.13 37.81 13.36
N GLY A 152 16.43 38.17 14.42
CA GLY A 152 15.78 39.49 14.56
C GLY A 152 14.40 39.58 13.88
N PHE A 153 13.93 38.57 13.17
CA PHE A 153 12.61 38.52 12.59
C PHE A 153 11.62 37.87 13.59
N PRO A 154 10.53 38.54 13.95
CA PRO A 154 9.51 37.96 14.83
C PRO A 154 8.77 36.81 14.16
N PHE A 155 8.18 35.92 14.98
CA PHE A 155 7.25 34.91 14.51
C PHE A 155 6.05 35.56 13.82
N ARG A 156 5.70 35.08 12.63
CA ARG A 156 4.61 35.59 11.77
C ARG A 156 3.56 34.51 11.44
N GLY A 157 3.80 33.29 11.89
CA GLY A 157 2.91 32.15 11.64
C GLY A 157 1.67 32.17 12.56
N SER A 158 1.00 31.04 12.62
CA SER A 158 -0.18 30.85 13.46
C SER A 158 -0.13 29.51 14.20
N PHE A 159 -0.78 29.48 15.35
CA PHE A 159 -1.03 28.25 16.08
C PHE A 159 -2.49 28.24 16.54
N THR A 160 -3.25 27.23 16.06
CA THR A 160 -4.63 26.97 16.44
C THR A 160 -4.70 25.58 17.05
N GLY A 161 -5.03 25.52 18.35
CA GLY A 161 -5.03 24.30 19.14
C GLY A 161 -4.46 24.52 20.53
N GLU A 162 -4.29 23.46 21.28
CA GLU A 162 -3.81 23.51 22.66
C GLU A 162 -2.50 22.70 22.81
N ALA A 163 -1.58 23.22 23.61
CA ALA A 163 -0.44 22.43 24.05
C ALA A 163 -0.84 21.61 25.29
N LYS A 164 -0.81 20.30 25.14
CA LYS A 164 -1.23 19.37 26.19
C LYS A 164 -0.02 18.62 26.75
N LYS A 165 0.18 18.76 28.05
CA LYS A 165 1.21 18.00 28.75
C LYS A 165 0.79 16.53 28.85
N LYS A 166 1.63 15.63 28.39
CA LYS A 166 1.44 14.19 28.42
C LYS A 166 2.67 13.48 29.00
N ASN A 167 2.45 12.33 29.61
CA ASN A 167 3.56 11.41 29.88
C ASN A 167 3.98 10.74 28.56
N MET A 168 4.91 11.33 27.86
CA MET A 168 5.30 10.90 26.51
C MET A 168 5.90 9.50 26.49
N ARG A 169 6.39 8.97 27.61
CA ARG A 169 6.88 7.59 27.68
C ARG A 169 5.78 6.56 27.41
N ASP A 170 4.58 6.82 27.94
CA ASP A 170 3.44 5.92 27.80
C ASP A 170 2.50 6.33 26.67
N PHE A 171 2.56 7.59 26.24
CA PHE A 171 1.69 8.16 25.23
C PHE A 171 2.23 8.03 23.80
N PHE A 172 3.57 8.04 23.63
CA PHE A 172 4.19 7.90 22.33
C PHE A 172 4.16 6.41 21.91
N PRO A 173 3.56 6.06 20.76
CA PRO A 173 3.35 4.66 20.41
C PRO A 173 4.67 3.94 20.09
N ALA A 174 4.72 2.66 20.40
CA ALA A 174 5.75 1.78 19.86
C ALA A 174 5.38 1.33 18.45
N PHE A 175 6.36 1.13 17.61
CA PHE A 175 6.19 0.51 16.31
C PHE A 175 6.85 -0.87 16.31
N GLN A 176 6.05 -1.89 16.10
CA GLN A 176 6.52 -3.29 16.00
C GLN A 176 6.95 -3.56 14.57
N TYR A 177 8.24 -3.52 14.32
CA TYR A 177 8.82 -3.63 12.98
C TYR A 177 9.37 -5.03 12.65
N GLU A 178 9.24 -5.98 13.58
CA GLU A 178 9.78 -7.33 13.44
C GLU A 178 9.23 -8.05 12.20
N SER A 179 7.97 -7.83 11.85
CA SER A 179 7.38 -8.43 10.65
C SER A 179 8.00 -7.91 9.35
N LEU A 180 8.36 -6.62 9.31
CA LEU A 180 9.06 -6.01 8.18
C LEU A 180 10.50 -6.51 8.08
N GLU A 181 11.20 -6.61 9.21
CA GLU A 181 12.57 -7.13 9.24
C GLU A 181 12.62 -8.60 8.83
N VAL A 182 11.68 -9.43 9.29
CA VAL A 182 11.56 -10.83 8.85
C VAL A 182 11.34 -10.93 7.35
N GLN A 183 10.55 -10.02 6.76
CA GLN A 183 10.35 -10.00 5.31
C GLN A 183 11.63 -9.62 4.57
N LEU A 184 12.35 -8.59 5.04
CA LEU A 184 13.65 -8.20 4.48
C LEU A 184 14.69 -9.33 4.65
N ASP A 185 14.71 -10.02 5.80
CA ASP A 185 15.59 -11.16 6.04
C ASP A 185 15.28 -12.35 5.12
N LYS A 186 14.01 -12.61 4.87
CA LYS A 186 13.59 -13.65 3.92
C LYS A 186 14.13 -13.38 2.52
N HIS A 187 14.04 -12.13 2.05
CA HIS A 187 14.59 -11.76 0.76
C HIS A 187 16.12 -11.82 0.76
N SER A 188 16.78 -11.33 1.81
CA SER A 188 18.24 -11.38 1.94
C SER A 188 18.77 -12.81 2.03
N SER A 189 18.12 -13.70 2.78
CA SER A 189 18.52 -15.09 2.91
C SER A 189 18.34 -15.91 1.64
N PHE A 190 17.48 -15.46 0.71
CA PHE A 190 17.31 -16.09 -0.58
C PHE A 190 18.61 -16.14 -1.38
N TYR A 191 19.45 -15.09 -1.29
CA TYR A 191 20.74 -15.02 -1.99
C TYR A 191 21.76 -16.06 -1.52
N GLU A 192 21.60 -16.58 -0.31
CA GLU A 192 22.45 -17.63 0.26
C GLU A 192 21.89 -19.04 0.02
N SER A 193 20.65 -19.15 -0.50
CA SER A 193 19.96 -20.40 -0.67
C SER A 193 20.36 -21.13 -1.96
N GLU A 194 20.42 -22.47 -1.92
CA GLU A 194 20.61 -23.31 -3.13
C GLU A 194 19.41 -23.21 -4.08
N SER A 195 18.27 -22.75 -3.60
CA SER A 195 17.03 -22.64 -4.38
C SER A 195 17.09 -21.55 -5.46
N LYS A 196 17.99 -20.58 -5.33
CA LYS A 196 18.10 -19.44 -6.28
C LYS A 196 18.29 -19.89 -7.73
N SER A 197 18.99 -21.01 -7.96
CA SER A 197 19.21 -21.52 -9.32
C SER A 197 17.93 -21.97 -10.04
N LYS A 198 16.84 -22.29 -9.29
CA LYS A 198 15.55 -22.68 -9.87
C LYS A 198 14.75 -21.48 -10.41
N PHE A 199 15.06 -20.29 -9.92
CA PHE A 199 14.36 -19.05 -10.22
C PHE A 199 15.23 -18.06 -10.99
N ALA A 200 16.44 -18.50 -11.43
CA ALA A 200 17.38 -17.66 -12.14
C ALA A 200 16.85 -17.22 -13.49
N VAL A 201 16.83 -15.92 -13.71
CA VAL A 201 16.39 -15.24 -14.93
C VAL A 201 17.57 -14.44 -15.47
N ARG A 202 17.65 -14.25 -16.79
CA ARG A 202 18.78 -13.59 -17.44
C ARG A 202 18.52 -12.14 -17.82
N ASP A 203 17.30 -11.88 -18.26
CA ASP A 203 16.94 -10.56 -18.76
C ASP A 203 15.45 -10.23 -18.61
N LEU A 204 15.09 -9.00 -18.93
CA LEU A 204 13.72 -8.47 -18.82
C LEU A 204 12.72 -9.20 -19.74
N SER A 205 13.16 -9.82 -20.84
CA SER A 205 12.25 -10.53 -21.74
C SER A 205 11.68 -11.80 -21.11
N GLU A 206 12.42 -12.42 -20.20
CA GLU A 206 11.94 -13.56 -19.41
C GLU A 206 10.92 -13.11 -18.36
N LEU A 207 11.07 -11.91 -17.82
CA LEU A 207 10.09 -11.32 -16.89
C LEU A 207 8.69 -11.20 -17.54
N ALA A 208 8.62 -10.78 -18.80
CA ALA A 208 7.36 -10.67 -19.53
C ALA A 208 6.68 -12.03 -19.82
N GLN A 209 7.40 -13.14 -19.66
CA GLN A 209 6.89 -14.50 -19.83
C GLN A 209 6.54 -15.17 -18.48
N SER A 210 6.84 -14.55 -17.36
CA SER A 210 6.52 -15.07 -16.03
C SER A 210 5.01 -15.10 -15.79
N GLN A 211 4.59 -15.92 -14.84
CA GLN A 211 3.20 -16.07 -14.43
C GLN A 211 2.94 -15.36 -13.11
N GLU A 212 1.69 -15.12 -12.81
CA GLU A 212 1.25 -14.59 -11.51
C GLU A 212 1.77 -15.48 -10.36
N GLY A 213 2.36 -14.87 -9.35
CA GLY A 213 2.92 -15.56 -8.18
C GLY A 213 4.35 -16.07 -8.35
N ASP A 214 4.97 -15.86 -9.53
CA ASP A 214 6.35 -16.28 -9.75
C ASP A 214 7.35 -15.47 -8.91
N THR A 215 8.41 -16.16 -8.48
CA THR A 215 9.61 -15.53 -7.90
C THR A 215 10.74 -15.62 -8.93
N LEU A 216 11.31 -14.48 -9.27
CA LEU A 216 12.37 -14.33 -10.26
C LEU A 216 13.64 -13.82 -9.58
N TYR A 217 14.77 -14.42 -9.92
CA TYR A 217 16.05 -14.07 -9.35
C TYR A 217 17.06 -13.68 -10.44
N PHE A 218 17.66 -12.52 -10.27
CA PHE A 218 18.75 -12.01 -11.11
C PHE A 218 20.06 -12.00 -10.31
N ALA A 219 21.05 -12.73 -10.78
CA ALA A 219 22.34 -12.92 -10.10
C ALA A 219 23.25 -11.69 -10.19
N ASP A 220 22.97 -10.80 -11.12
CA ASP A 220 23.74 -9.57 -11.36
C ASP A 220 22.86 -8.34 -11.27
N SER A 221 23.50 -7.17 -11.10
CA SER A 221 22.82 -5.88 -11.17
C SER A 221 22.03 -5.75 -12.48
N GLN A 222 20.85 -5.14 -12.39
CA GLN A 222 19.95 -4.99 -13.52
C GLN A 222 19.69 -3.52 -13.83
N GLU A 223 19.58 -3.22 -15.10
CA GLU A 223 19.14 -1.93 -15.61
C GLU A 223 18.00 -2.16 -16.63
N TRP A 224 16.81 -1.71 -16.29
CA TRP A 224 15.61 -1.93 -17.08
C TRP A 224 15.06 -0.63 -17.64
N SER A 225 14.73 -0.65 -18.94
CA SER A 225 13.96 0.40 -19.58
C SER A 225 12.58 -0.15 -19.88
N ILE A 226 11.59 0.34 -19.12
CA ILE A 226 10.18 -0.08 -19.23
C ILE A 226 9.43 0.92 -20.08
N ASN A 227 8.55 0.44 -20.94
CA ASN A 227 7.66 1.28 -21.74
C ASN A 227 6.22 0.77 -21.66
N GLU A 228 5.26 1.52 -22.20
CA GLU A 228 3.84 1.19 -22.16
C GLU A 228 3.51 -0.22 -22.71
N THR A 229 4.36 -0.81 -23.53
CA THR A 229 4.17 -2.16 -24.11
C THR A 229 4.82 -3.26 -23.27
N THR A 230 5.60 -2.91 -22.25
CA THR A 230 6.23 -3.87 -21.36
C THR A 230 5.20 -4.38 -20.36
N ALA A 231 4.72 -5.59 -20.57
CA ALA A 231 3.77 -6.21 -19.65
C ALA A 231 4.52 -6.89 -18.50
N ILE A 232 4.45 -6.29 -17.30
CA ILE A 232 4.91 -6.95 -16.09
C ILE A 232 3.71 -7.64 -15.44
N PRO A 233 3.76 -8.96 -15.22
CA PRO A 233 2.67 -9.69 -14.60
C PRO A 233 2.39 -9.18 -13.16
N LYS A 234 1.18 -9.38 -12.72
CA LYS A 234 0.78 -9.06 -11.35
C LYS A 234 1.35 -10.09 -10.35
N ASP A 235 1.51 -9.68 -9.10
CA ASP A 235 1.81 -10.54 -7.94
C ASP A 235 3.13 -11.32 -8.07
N ILE A 236 4.12 -10.77 -8.79
CA ILE A 236 5.45 -11.38 -8.92
C ILE A 236 6.41 -10.83 -7.88
N VAL A 237 7.39 -11.64 -7.52
CA VAL A 237 8.52 -11.26 -6.67
C VAL A 237 9.80 -11.24 -7.50
N VAL A 238 10.46 -10.10 -7.57
CA VAL A 238 11.72 -9.89 -8.29
C VAL A 238 12.84 -9.65 -7.28
N LEU A 239 13.85 -10.50 -7.30
CA LEU A 239 15.01 -10.45 -6.41
C LEU A 239 16.28 -10.21 -7.25
N VAL A 240 16.99 -9.11 -6.98
CA VAL A 240 18.22 -8.74 -7.70
C VAL A 240 19.41 -8.75 -6.74
N GLU A 241 20.43 -9.55 -7.03
CA GLU A 241 21.68 -9.58 -6.26
C GLU A 241 22.59 -8.42 -6.74
N GLY A 242 22.47 -7.27 -6.10
CA GLY A 242 23.17 -6.03 -6.47
C GLY A 242 22.21 -4.87 -6.66
N ASN A 243 22.46 -4.05 -7.67
CA ASN A 243 21.67 -2.86 -7.96
C ASN A 243 20.54 -3.15 -8.94
N LEU A 244 19.40 -2.51 -8.75
CA LEU A 244 18.29 -2.49 -9.70
C LEU A 244 17.97 -1.04 -10.09
N THR A 245 18.10 -0.73 -11.38
CA THR A 245 17.68 0.55 -11.95
C THR A 245 16.53 0.33 -12.90
N ILE A 246 15.42 1.01 -12.69
CA ILE A 246 14.22 0.97 -13.53
C ILE A 246 13.96 2.37 -14.07
N THR A 247 13.88 2.52 -15.38
CA THR A 247 13.62 3.81 -16.05
C THR A 247 12.57 3.67 -17.15
N GLY A 248 12.06 4.79 -17.63
CA GLY A 248 11.14 4.85 -18.78
C GLY A 248 9.71 5.23 -18.41
N ASP A 249 8.75 4.81 -19.24
CA ASP A 249 7.34 5.18 -19.14
C ASP A 249 6.48 3.91 -19.16
N GLY A 250 6.10 3.39 -17.98
CA GLY A 250 5.39 2.12 -17.95
C GLY A 250 4.79 1.77 -16.58
N ASN A 251 4.20 0.58 -16.50
CA ASN A 251 3.56 0.08 -15.29
C ASN A 251 4.28 -1.17 -14.78
N LEU A 252 4.61 -1.18 -13.49
CA LEU A 252 5.29 -2.30 -12.83
C LEU A 252 4.36 -3.50 -12.51
N GLY A 253 3.10 -3.42 -12.89
CA GLY A 253 2.12 -4.43 -12.50
C GLY A 253 1.66 -4.28 -11.04
N PRO A 254 0.42 -4.67 -10.75
CA PRO A 254 -0.11 -4.57 -9.39
C PRO A 254 0.42 -5.69 -8.49
N TYR A 255 0.55 -5.39 -7.20
CA TYR A 255 0.99 -6.34 -6.16
C TYR A 255 2.38 -6.93 -6.37
N THR A 256 3.22 -6.28 -7.18
CA THR A 256 4.59 -6.73 -7.41
C THR A 256 5.51 -6.38 -6.25
N THR A 257 6.49 -7.24 -6.00
CA THR A 257 7.55 -7.01 -5.01
C THR A 257 8.89 -6.94 -5.73
N PHE A 258 9.61 -5.84 -5.57
CA PHE A 258 10.97 -5.67 -6.04
C PHE A 258 11.93 -5.56 -4.86
N PHE A 259 12.97 -6.37 -4.86
CA PHE A 259 14.02 -6.33 -3.85
C PHE A 259 15.38 -6.27 -4.53
N ALA A 260 16.14 -5.21 -4.27
CA ALA A 260 17.55 -5.10 -4.63
C ALA A 260 18.42 -5.25 -3.36
N ARG A 261 19.44 -6.10 -3.44
CA ARG A 261 20.34 -6.33 -2.30
C ARG A 261 21.07 -5.06 -1.88
N ASP A 262 21.49 -4.25 -2.85
CA ASP A 262 22.23 -3.03 -2.61
C ASP A 262 21.37 -1.78 -2.84
N THR A 263 21.33 -1.29 -4.07
CA THR A 263 20.64 -0.04 -4.42
C THR A 263 19.49 -0.30 -5.37
N LEU A 264 18.38 0.40 -5.13
CA LEU A 264 17.23 0.41 -6.03
C LEU A 264 16.93 1.84 -6.46
N SER A 265 16.92 2.09 -7.77
CA SER A 265 16.59 3.39 -8.35
C SER A 265 15.44 3.25 -9.35
N ILE A 266 14.39 4.07 -9.20
CA ILE A 266 13.26 4.14 -10.14
C ILE A 266 13.15 5.57 -10.63
N GLY A 267 13.12 5.74 -11.97
CA GLY A 267 13.01 7.06 -12.59
C GLY A 267 12.16 7.04 -13.86
N GLY A 268 11.69 8.23 -14.30
CA GLY A 268 10.80 8.39 -15.43
C GLY A 268 9.32 8.41 -15.02
N SER A 269 8.40 8.17 -15.95
CA SER A 269 6.96 8.16 -15.68
C SER A 269 6.48 6.74 -15.32
N ILE A 270 7.09 6.16 -14.29
CA ILE A 270 6.77 4.81 -13.82
C ILE A 270 5.55 4.83 -12.91
N MET A 271 4.62 3.92 -13.15
CA MET A 271 3.43 3.70 -12.33
C MET A 271 3.44 2.32 -11.67
N ALA A 272 2.86 2.22 -10.48
CA ALA A 272 2.61 0.94 -9.81
C ALA A 272 1.40 1.04 -8.88
N THR A 273 0.74 -0.10 -8.63
CA THR A 273 -0.37 -0.19 -7.69
C THR A 273 -0.09 -1.29 -6.68
N HIS A 274 -0.18 -0.95 -5.40
CA HIS A 274 0.10 -1.87 -4.28
C HIS A 274 1.45 -2.60 -4.41
N ALA A 275 2.49 -1.89 -4.85
CA ALA A 275 3.81 -2.48 -4.98
C ALA A 275 4.57 -2.48 -3.64
N ILE A 276 5.45 -3.47 -3.45
CA ILE A 276 6.49 -3.42 -2.42
C ILE A 276 7.83 -3.20 -3.13
N VAL A 277 8.51 -2.14 -2.75
CA VAL A 277 9.84 -1.79 -3.28
C VAL A 277 10.83 -1.78 -2.14
N SER A 278 11.85 -2.63 -2.21
CA SER A 278 12.79 -2.81 -1.12
C SER A 278 14.24 -2.73 -1.57
N ALA A 279 15.09 -2.13 -0.73
CA ALA A 279 16.52 -2.05 -0.95
C ALA A 279 17.31 -2.30 0.35
N GLY A 280 18.47 -2.95 0.23
CA GLY A 280 19.31 -3.21 1.41
C GLY A 280 20.10 -1.99 1.88
N ILE A 281 20.56 -1.11 0.96
CA ILE A 281 21.47 -0.02 1.28
C ILE A 281 20.88 1.34 0.95
N PHE A 282 20.35 1.53 -0.25
CA PHE A 282 19.87 2.82 -0.72
C PHE A 282 18.73 2.68 -1.71
N MET A 283 17.73 3.53 -1.57
CA MET A 283 16.59 3.61 -2.48
C MET A 283 16.40 5.05 -2.95
N GLU A 284 16.18 5.21 -4.25
CA GLU A 284 15.91 6.50 -4.87
C GLU A 284 14.74 6.39 -5.83
N LEU A 285 13.77 7.26 -5.66
CA LEU A 285 12.71 7.51 -6.63
C LEU A 285 12.88 8.92 -7.17
N ARG A 286 12.74 9.10 -8.49
CA ARG A 286 12.97 10.40 -9.15
C ARG A 286 12.08 10.60 -10.36
N ASP A 287 12.11 11.82 -10.87
CA ASP A 287 11.34 12.26 -12.03
C ASP A 287 9.81 12.23 -11.74
N GLN A 288 9.01 11.66 -12.62
CA GLN A 288 7.55 11.63 -12.52
C GLN A 288 7.01 10.29 -12.04
N VAL A 289 7.74 9.61 -11.17
CA VAL A 289 7.30 8.34 -10.59
C VAL A 289 6.00 8.55 -9.80
N SER A 290 4.96 7.80 -10.14
CA SER A 290 3.65 7.85 -9.48
C SER A 290 3.19 6.45 -9.10
N MET A 291 3.17 6.13 -7.80
CA MET A 291 2.81 4.78 -7.38
C MET A 291 2.11 4.73 -6.03
N ASN A 292 1.25 3.73 -5.86
CA ASN A 292 0.84 3.24 -4.56
C ASN A 292 1.83 2.15 -4.15
N ALA A 293 2.68 2.45 -3.16
CA ALA A 293 3.77 1.56 -2.83
C ALA A 293 4.17 1.59 -1.36
N GLN A 294 4.76 0.49 -0.95
CA GLN A 294 5.47 0.38 0.31
C GLN A 294 6.97 0.35 0.01
N LEU A 295 7.64 1.42 0.37
CA LEU A 295 9.09 1.57 0.23
C LEU A 295 9.74 1.12 1.53
N ILE A 296 10.49 0.02 1.50
CA ILE A 296 11.04 -0.59 2.70
C ILE A 296 12.56 -0.75 2.54
N SER A 297 13.35 -0.12 3.40
CA SER A 297 14.81 -0.19 3.28
C SER A 297 15.50 -0.33 4.65
N ARG A 298 16.60 -1.08 4.67
CA ARG A 298 17.57 -1.03 5.78
C ARG A 298 18.54 0.13 5.66
N GLY A 299 18.54 0.80 4.53
CA GLY A 299 19.34 1.97 4.25
C GLY A 299 18.49 3.22 4.14
N ARG A 300 18.97 4.13 3.30
CA ARG A 300 18.34 5.44 3.08
C ARG A 300 17.31 5.38 1.96
N ILE A 301 16.30 6.26 2.05
CA ILE A 301 15.31 6.46 1.01
C ILE A 301 15.29 7.94 0.62
N GLN A 302 15.40 8.22 -0.67
CA GLN A 302 15.26 9.55 -1.23
C GLN A 302 14.10 9.59 -2.22
N LEU A 303 13.18 10.53 -1.99
CA LEU A 303 12.10 10.86 -2.90
C LEU A 303 12.44 12.21 -3.50
N MET A 304 12.90 12.19 -4.75
CA MET A 304 13.34 13.39 -5.45
C MET A 304 12.16 14.15 -6.06
N ASP A 305 12.46 15.20 -6.79
CA ASP A 305 11.48 16.10 -7.39
C ASP A 305 10.40 15.32 -8.20
N GLN A 306 9.14 15.76 -8.07
CA GLN A 306 7.98 15.25 -8.80
C GLN A 306 7.64 13.76 -8.56
N VAL A 307 8.14 13.16 -7.48
CA VAL A 307 7.69 11.83 -7.04
C VAL A 307 6.34 11.96 -6.33
N TYR A 308 5.39 11.12 -6.71
CA TYR A 308 4.07 11.05 -6.09
C TYR A 308 3.75 9.64 -5.59
N LEU A 309 3.73 9.46 -4.28
CA LEU A 309 3.25 8.23 -3.65
C LEU A 309 1.78 8.39 -3.27
N THR A 310 0.90 7.65 -3.98
CA THR A 310 -0.54 7.70 -3.75
C THR A 310 -0.96 6.89 -2.52
N TYR A 311 -2.09 7.23 -1.92
CA TYR A 311 -2.63 6.55 -0.74
C TYR A 311 -3.16 5.13 -1.06
N PRO A 312 -2.96 4.15 -0.15
CA PRO A 312 -2.10 4.20 1.03
C PRO A 312 -0.65 3.82 0.70
N SER A 313 0.29 4.68 1.02
CA SER A 313 1.72 4.37 0.87
C SER A 313 2.43 4.38 2.22
N MET A 314 3.52 3.62 2.31
CA MET A 314 4.40 3.60 3.47
C MET A 314 5.85 3.77 3.02
N VAL A 315 6.59 4.62 3.71
CA VAL A 315 8.04 4.76 3.52
C VAL A 315 8.72 4.41 4.84
N TYR A 316 9.41 3.29 4.85
CA TYR A 316 10.03 2.72 6.05
C TYR A 316 11.54 2.58 5.89
N SER A 317 12.30 3.09 6.86
CA SER A 317 13.73 2.86 6.97
C SER A 317 14.09 2.37 8.37
N SER A 318 14.96 1.36 8.45
CA SER A 318 15.53 0.86 9.71
C SER A 318 17.04 1.00 9.79
N THR A 319 17.62 1.92 9.02
CA THR A 319 19.08 2.10 9.02
C THR A 319 19.62 2.46 10.40
N THR A 320 20.70 1.78 10.78
CA THR A 320 21.47 2.08 12.00
C THR A 320 22.91 2.46 11.67
N THR A 321 23.25 2.46 10.37
CA THR A 321 24.61 2.64 9.89
C THR A 321 24.76 3.98 9.16
N TYR A 322 25.80 4.69 9.50
CA TYR A 322 26.20 5.90 8.79
C TYR A 322 26.70 5.59 7.39
N LEU A 323 26.12 6.26 6.41
CA LEU A 323 26.59 6.22 5.02
C LEU A 323 27.17 7.59 4.66
N GLY A 324 28.39 7.86 5.12
CA GLY A 324 29.07 9.14 4.90
C GLY A 324 28.60 10.27 5.81
N GLU A 325 28.63 11.51 5.34
CA GLU A 325 28.22 12.70 6.11
C GLU A 325 26.70 12.91 6.18
N GLN A 326 25.93 12.12 5.44
CA GLN A 326 24.49 12.30 5.32
C GLN A 326 23.76 11.53 6.41
N GLN A 327 22.90 12.22 7.13
CA GLN A 327 22.13 11.72 8.29
C GLN A 327 20.66 11.48 7.97
N GLU A 328 20.21 11.88 6.78
CA GLU A 328 18.82 11.70 6.35
C GLU A 328 18.57 10.23 6.01
N VAL A 329 17.65 9.59 6.75
CA VAL A 329 17.22 8.21 6.50
C VAL A 329 16.05 8.16 5.53
N ILE A 330 15.15 9.15 5.59
CA ILE A 330 14.11 9.41 4.61
C ILE A 330 14.19 10.88 4.27
N HIS A 331 14.32 11.18 2.99
CA HIS A 331 14.39 12.55 2.48
C HIS A 331 13.34 12.75 1.40
N MET A 332 12.36 13.61 1.67
CA MET A 332 11.43 14.13 0.69
C MET A 332 11.96 15.45 0.18
N GLN A 333 12.40 15.46 -1.09
CA GLN A 333 12.88 16.67 -1.75
C GLN A 333 11.72 17.52 -2.28
N ASP A 334 12.06 18.72 -2.72
CA ASP A 334 11.10 19.67 -3.26
C ASP A 334 10.19 19.05 -4.35
N GLU A 335 8.94 19.46 -4.38
CA GLU A 335 7.89 18.98 -5.29
C GLU A 335 7.53 17.48 -5.14
N SER A 336 8.12 16.76 -4.17
CA SER A 336 7.68 15.39 -3.86
C SER A 336 6.40 15.40 -3.03
N THR A 337 5.52 14.43 -3.28
CA THR A 337 4.27 14.25 -2.53
C THR A 337 4.13 12.81 -2.07
N VAL A 338 3.77 12.63 -0.79
CA VAL A 338 3.46 11.31 -0.22
C VAL A 338 2.10 11.35 0.44
N ASP A 339 1.21 10.44 0.04
CA ASP A 339 -0.06 10.18 0.70
C ASP A 339 0.06 8.87 1.49
N GLY A 340 0.40 8.98 2.79
CA GLY A 340 0.67 7.80 3.62
C GLY A 340 1.48 8.08 4.88
N THR A 341 2.33 7.14 5.26
CA THR A 341 3.08 7.20 6.52
C THR A 341 4.59 7.07 6.28
N LEU A 342 5.37 8.00 6.84
CA LEU A 342 6.82 7.90 6.94
C LEU A 342 7.19 7.29 8.29
N VAL A 343 8.00 6.23 8.29
CA VAL A 343 8.31 5.46 9.50
C VAL A 343 9.81 5.28 9.66
N TYR A 344 10.36 5.79 10.76
CA TYR A 344 11.69 5.46 11.25
C TYR A 344 11.60 5.03 12.73
N PRO A 345 11.59 3.71 13.01
CA PRO A 345 11.27 3.20 14.35
C PRO A 345 12.50 3.04 15.25
N ILE A 346 13.70 3.27 14.77
CA ILE A 346 14.91 2.99 15.52
C ILE A 346 15.22 4.12 16.48
N GLU A 347 15.19 3.82 17.76
CA GLU A 347 15.60 4.75 18.80
C GLU A 347 17.13 4.80 18.89
N THR A 348 17.73 5.85 18.34
CA THR A 348 19.16 6.12 18.50
C THR A 348 19.43 6.63 19.91
N GLY A 349 20.47 6.08 20.55
CA GLY A 349 20.81 6.40 21.94
C GLY A 349 20.98 7.89 22.24
N THR A 350 20.89 8.25 23.49
CA THR A 350 20.87 9.64 23.99
C THR A 350 22.20 10.37 23.91
N PHE A 351 23.27 9.71 23.48
CA PHE A 351 24.59 10.31 23.51
C PHE A 351 25.19 10.47 22.10
N ASN A 352 25.29 11.73 21.76
CA ASN A 352 26.17 12.34 20.76
C ASN A 352 25.85 12.22 19.28
N GLN A 353 25.48 13.35 18.77
CA GLN A 353 25.94 13.97 17.51
C GLN A 353 25.37 13.45 16.21
N GLU A 354 24.98 12.20 16.10
CA GLU A 354 24.64 11.65 14.82
C GLU A 354 23.25 11.00 14.93
N GLN A 355 22.25 11.84 15.02
CA GLN A 355 20.86 11.36 15.02
C GLN A 355 20.38 11.30 13.58
N PHE A 356 19.92 10.13 13.20
CA PHE A 356 19.25 9.94 11.93
C PHE A 356 17.98 10.78 11.86
N ARG A 357 17.67 11.31 10.69
CA ARG A 357 16.53 12.21 10.52
C ARG A 357 15.64 11.87 9.33
N ILE A 358 14.36 12.16 9.49
CA ILE A 358 13.44 12.34 8.38
C ILE A 358 13.49 13.81 8.01
N LYS A 359 13.75 14.11 6.72
CA LYS A 359 13.80 15.46 6.20
C LYS A 359 12.73 15.69 5.16
N ILE A 360 12.01 16.80 5.28
CA ILE A 360 11.00 17.27 4.34
C ILE A 360 11.36 18.67 3.90
N ASP A 361 11.70 18.84 2.63
CA ASP A 361 12.09 20.10 2.04
C ASP A 361 10.90 21.05 1.83
N GLU A 362 11.14 22.32 1.51
CA GLU A 362 10.18 23.43 1.60
C GLU A 362 8.91 23.23 0.75
N ASN A 363 9.03 22.68 -0.45
CA ASN A 363 7.88 22.46 -1.36
C ASN A 363 7.38 21.01 -1.36
N ALA A 364 7.88 20.17 -0.46
CA ALA A 364 7.42 18.80 -0.32
C ALA A 364 6.14 18.73 0.51
N LEU A 365 5.24 17.81 0.14
CA LEU A 365 3.93 17.63 0.75
C LEU A 365 3.74 16.20 1.26
N LEU A 366 3.45 16.06 2.54
CA LEU A 366 2.99 14.81 3.14
C LEU A 366 1.51 14.93 3.53
N ARG A 367 0.65 14.04 3.02
CA ARG A 367 -0.72 13.86 3.51
C ARG A 367 -0.81 12.55 4.28
N GLY A 368 -0.76 12.65 5.63
CA GLY A 368 -0.73 11.46 6.46
C GLY A 368 0.04 11.64 7.75
N SER A 369 1.05 10.81 8.02
CA SER A 369 1.78 10.92 9.29
C SER A 369 3.28 10.67 9.17
N ILE A 370 4.02 11.28 10.09
CA ILE A 370 5.42 10.97 10.37
C ILE A 370 5.48 10.23 11.71
N TYR A 371 6.16 9.11 11.74
CA TYR A 371 6.60 8.45 12.95
C TYR A 371 8.12 8.33 12.95
N ASN A 372 8.77 9.04 13.87
CA ASN A 372 10.21 9.16 13.88
C ASN A 372 10.79 9.06 15.29
N GLN A 373 11.52 8.01 15.58
CA GLN A 373 12.28 7.84 16.83
C GLN A 373 13.65 8.56 16.80
N GLY A 374 13.95 9.23 15.71
CA GLY A 374 15.11 10.12 15.53
C GLY A 374 14.71 11.60 15.52
N GLN A 375 15.34 12.36 14.63
CA GLN A 375 15.08 13.79 14.43
C GLN A 375 14.22 14.03 13.19
N THR A 376 13.34 15.02 13.25
CA THR A 376 12.58 15.50 12.09
C THR A 376 13.04 16.91 11.72
N GLU A 377 13.55 17.08 10.50
CA GLU A 377 13.84 18.35 9.86
C GLU A 377 12.69 18.69 8.93
N LEU A 378 11.89 19.68 9.28
CA LEU A 378 10.66 20.01 8.58
C LEU A 378 10.69 21.46 8.10
N ALA A 379 10.68 21.63 6.79
CA ALA A 379 10.51 22.91 6.11
C ALA A 379 9.26 22.93 5.20
N GLY A 380 8.73 21.78 4.82
CA GLY A 380 7.58 21.61 3.95
C GLY A 380 6.24 21.54 4.69
N THR A 381 5.26 20.93 4.03
CA THR A 381 3.87 20.84 4.49
C THR A 381 3.51 19.41 4.92
N VAL A 382 2.86 19.28 6.08
CA VAL A 382 2.29 18.03 6.59
C VAL A 382 0.80 18.22 6.86
N TYR A 383 -0.03 17.63 6.01
CA TYR A 383 -1.48 17.52 6.23
C TYR A 383 -1.78 16.25 7.03
N GLY A 384 -1.63 16.36 8.35
CA GLY A 384 -1.75 15.25 9.28
C GLY A 384 -0.93 15.40 10.55
N SER A 385 -0.31 14.32 11.02
CA SER A 385 0.35 14.26 12.32
C SER A 385 1.86 14.04 12.21
N VAL A 386 2.61 14.68 13.11
CA VAL A 386 4.06 14.52 13.25
C VAL A 386 4.37 13.95 14.63
N LEU A 387 4.65 12.66 14.69
CA LEU A 387 5.12 11.96 15.89
C LEU A 387 6.64 11.85 15.79
N THR A 388 7.37 12.60 16.59
CA THR A 388 8.83 12.64 16.51
C THR A 388 9.49 12.66 17.88
N LYS A 389 10.70 12.10 17.96
CA LYS A 389 11.50 12.25 19.20
C LYS A 389 11.94 13.68 19.40
N GLN A 390 12.46 14.33 18.36
CA GLN A 390 12.95 15.70 18.38
C GLN A 390 12.74 16.36 17.02
N PHE A 391 12.53 17.67 17.00
CA PHE A 391 12.74 18.47 15.81
C PHE A 391 14.18 18.94 15.71
N PHE A 392 14.66 19.07 14.48
CA PHE A 392 15.98 19.53 14.14
C PHE A 392 15.86 20.66 13.12
N PHE A 393 16.58 21.73 13.35
CA PHE A 393 16.71 22.82 12.40
C PHE A 393 18.16 23.30 12.39
N TYR A 394 18.75 23.39 11.21
CA TYR A 394 20.11 23.87 11.04
C TYR A 394 20.14 25.18 10.24
N GLU A 395 20.75 26.17 10.80
CA GLU A 395 21.06 27.43 10.13
C GLU A 395 22.49 27.83 10.48
N SER A 396 23.34 27.74 9.45
CA SER A 396 24.81 27.92 9.64
C SER A 396 25.16 29.16 10.48
N PRO A 397 26.03 29.01 11.49
CA PRO A 397 26.70 27.77 11.94
C PRO A 397 25.98 27.05 13.11
N THR A 398 24.70 27.32 13.37
CA THR A 398 24.00 26.91 14.59
C THR A 398 22.98 25.83 14.34
N THR A 399 22.96 24.82 15.22
CA THR A 399 21.93 23.80 15.29
C THR A 399 20.91 24.16 16.36
N TYR A 400 19.62 24.02 16.04
CA TYR A 400 18.49 24.25 16.91
C TYR A 400 17.71 22.95 17.13
N ILE A 401 17.54 22.56 18.39
CA ILE A 401 16.80 21.36 18.76
C ILE A 401 15.39 21.75 19.22
N ASN A 402 14.38 20.99 18.77
CA ASN A 402 12.97 21.26 18.96
C ASN A 402 12.52 22.64 18.42
N TRP A 403 13.09 23.00 17.26
CA TRP A 403 12.69 24.17 16.49
C TRP A 403 12.05 23.77 15.17
N ILE A 404 10.95 24.48 14.84
CA ILE A 404 10.30 24.41 13.53
C ILE A 404 10.29 25.82 12.95
N LYS A 405 10.71 25.94 11.70
CA LYS A 405 10.77 27.24 11.00
C LYS A 405 10.20 27.13 9.61
N ASP A 406 9.28 28.04 9.27
CA ASP A 406 8.68 28.19 7.94
C ASP A 406 7.96 26.92 7.42
N ALA A 407 7.40 26.08 8.31
CA ALA A 407 6.70 24.84 7.96
C ALA A 407 5.20 24.96 8.23
N GLU A 408 4.43 24.08 7.58
CA GLU A 408 2.98 23.95 7.80
C GLU A 408 2.62 22.55 8.31
N ILE A 409 1.86 22.48 9.41
CA ILE A 409 1.30 21.23 9.93
C ILE A 409 -0.19 21.46 10.17
N ASP A 410 -1.05 20.71 9.47
CA ASP A 410 -2.51 20.83 9.61
C ASP A 410 -3.17 19.46 9.71
N ILE A 411 -3.57 19.09 10.94
CA ILE A 411 -4.25 17.81 11.19
C ILE A 411 -5.63 17.75 10.56
N THR A 412 -6.29 18.87 10.31
CA THR A 412 -7.65 18.92 9.77
C THR A 412 -7.70 18.60 8.26
N GLN A 413 -6.56 18.67 7.60
CA GLN A 413 -6.39 18.33 6.18
C GLN A 413 -5.97 16.86 5.96
N ARG A 414 -5.81 16.08 7.05
CA ARG A 414 -5.52 14.65 6.94
C ARG A 414 -6.65 13.94 6.20
N PRO A 415 -6.37 12.96 5.30
CA PRO A 415 -7.40 12.15 4.67
C PRO A 415 -8.40 11.58 5.69
N GLN A 416 -9.71 11.57 5.36
CA GLN A 416 -10.76 11.18 6.33
C GLN A 416 -10.63 9.73 6.80
N ASP A 417 -10.30 8.81 5.90
CA ASP A 417 -10.15 7.39 6.18
C ASP A 417 -8.68 7.00 6.36
N PHE A 418 -7.91 7.89 7.02
CA PHE A 418 -6.50 7.67 7.24
C PHE A 418 -6.27 6.45 8.13
N ILE A 419 -5.41 5.57 7.67
CA ILE A 419 -4.96 4.39 8.39
C ILE A 419 -3.45 4.41 8.54
N VAL A 420 -2.97 3.62 9.48
CA VAL A 420 -1.54 3.42 9.73
C VAL A 420 -1.14 1.97 9.45
N PRO A 421 0.15 1.72 9.22
CA PRO A 421 0.67 0.36 9.11
C PRO A 421 0.38 -0.49 10.36
N ILE A 422 0.30 -1.81 10.18
CA ILE A 422 -0.02 -2.77 11.26
C ILE A 422 0.96 -2.75 12.44
N GLY A 423 2.18 -2.24 12.26
CA GLY A 423 3.19 -2.15 13.31
C GLY A 423 2.84 -1.21 14.47
N PHE A 424 1.83 -0.32 14.32
CA PHE A 424 1.40 0.59 15.40
C PHE A 424 0.43 -0.03 16.40
N SER A 425 0.10 -1.28 16.28
CA SER A 425 -1.08 -1.79 16.92
C SER A 425 -0.80 -2.79 18.04
N ASP A 426 -1.25 -2.45 19.24
CA ASP A 426 -1.94 -3.39 20.14
C ASP A 426 -3.44 -3.51 19.77
N SER A 427 -3.92 -2.82 18.74
CA SER A 427 -5.32 -2.71 18.42
C SER A 427 -5.78 -3.76 17.41
N THR A 428 -6.89 -4.40 17.72
CA THR A 428 -7.62 -5.32 16.86
C THR A 428 -8.53 -4.62 15.85
N LYS A 429 -8.33 -3.33 15.60
CA LYS A 429 -9.19 -2.53 14.73
C LYS A 429 -8.63 -2.43 13.32
N TYR A 430 -8.76 -3.50 12.60
CA TYR A 430 -8.40 -3.52 11.18
C TYR A 430 -9.42 -2.76 10.34
N VAL A 431 -8.94 -2.12 9.29
CA VAL A 431 -9.74 -1.44 8.26
C VAL A 431 -9.33 -1.96 6.91
N ILE A 432 -10.32 -2.30 6.10
CA ILE A 432 -10.11 -2.78 4.75
C ILE A 432 -9.80 -1.59 3.84
N LEU A 433 -8.71 -1.71 3.10
CA LEU A 433 -8.22 -0.72 2.15
C LEU A 433 -8.67 -1.01 0.73
N ASP A 434 -8.61 -2.28 0.36
CA ASP A 434 -8.92 -2.73 -0.98
C ASP A 434 -9.52 -4.14 -0.95
N TRP A 435 -10.40 -4.41 -1.93
CA TRP A 435 -11.05 -5.69 -2.16
C TRP A 435 -10.72 -6.18 -3.56
N LYS A 436 -10.33 -7.44 -3.66
CA LYS A 436 -10.06 -8.08 -4.94
C LYS A 436 -10.71 -9.44 -5.01
N GLU A 437 -11.55 -9.68 -6.02
CA GLU A 437 -11.98 -11.04 -6.37
C GLU A 437 -10.88 -11.68 -7.25
N VAL A 438 -10.36 -12.81 -6.81
CA VAL A 438 -9.39 -13.60 -7.58
C VAL A 438 -10.17 -14.58 -8.44
N THR A 439 -10.13 -14.38 -9.75
CA THR A 439 -10.68 -15.33 -10.73
C THR A 439 -9.59 -16.35 -11.07
N GLU A 440 -9.88 -17.63 -10.76
CA GLU A 440 -9.02 -18.76 -11.18
C GLU A 440 -9.10 -19.03 -12.67
#